data_f839b354fb1400f476c290d4aa63983f
#
_entry.id   f839b354fb1400f476c290d4aa63983f
#
_cell.length_a   1.000
_cell.length_b   1.000
_cell.length_c   1.000
_cell.angle_alpha   90.00
_cell.angle_beta   90.00
_cell.angle_gamma   90.00
#
_symmetry.space_group_name_H-M   'P 1'
#
loop_
_entity.id
_entity.type
_entity.pdbx_description
1 polymer ?
#
loop_
_entity_poly.entity_id
_entity_poly.type
_entity_poly.pdbx_seq_one_letter_code
_entity_poly.pdbx_strand_id
1 'polypeptide(L)'
;MSRLKVETPDRVQLTVEKLYKDLERHIIASPPGLCPVDLQLSFLKVCQAQTCGKCVPCRVGLLQLQHLLEDVLNGKATMKTLDLIEQTAKNIEASADCAIGYEAAHMLVAGFDGFREDYEHHVKEGCCSVHAQHAIPCVALCPAQVDIPGYVALVGEKRYADAVRLIRKDNPFPTACAMICEHPCEARCRRSMVDVSINIRGLKLMAVDHAHANTVPIPEKCASTGKKVAIIGGGPSGLSAAYYLELMGHHAVVFEEKKKLGGMLRYGIPNYRFPRERLDEDLEVILSTGVEVHLNTRIGEEEGEITLESLNKEYDAVYIAIGAHNDKKSGIEGENAQGVSSAVELLKRIGDDDMPDFKGKDVVVIGGGNVAMDCTRSAIRLGARKVGIAYRRRQEDMTALPEEIEGAIAEGAELYGLKSPHHIEADENGKVVALWVEPQIIGPIDAWGRARPIHAEVPLMRIPCDVIVVAIGQGIDSKAFEDAGISLKRGAIAAAMTGEVENADGIFAGGDCATGPATVIKAIAAGKVAAANIDEYLGYKHIISCDVQIPEPDLAEKLPCGKVQLAEKEVGARKNNFQPMEICMSEQEACQEAGRCLRCDKFGFSALKGGRRLRW
;
A
#
# COMPACT_ATOMS: atom_id res chain seq x y z
N MET A 1 -15.76 49.15 16.86
CA MET A 1 -16.11 48.84 15.46
C MET A 1 -15.37 47.59 15.07
N SER A 2 -16.08 46.55 14.68
CA SER A 2 -15.44 45.31 14.19
C SER A 2 -14.65 45.62 12.92
N ARG A 3 -13.38 45.21 12.89
CA ARG A 3 -12.49 45.33 11.72
C ARG A 3 -12.62 44.15 10.76
N LEU A 4 -13.48 43.17 11.07
CA LEU A 4 -13.74 42.02 10.24
C LEU A 4 -14.79 42.37 9.19
N LYS A 5 -14.44 42.16 7.92
CA LYS A 5 -15.34 42.25 6.78
C LYS A 5 -15.65 40.83 6.31
N VAL A 6 -16.87 40.58 5.89
CA VAL A 6 -17.21 39.38 5.14
C VAL A 6 -16.69 39.59 3.73
N GLU A 7 -15.67 38.83 3.35
CA GLU A 7 -15.15 38.83 2.00
C GLU A 7 -15.88 37.73 1.20
N THR A 8 -16.48 38.14 0.08
CA THR A 8 -17.01 37.18 -0.90
C THR A 8 -15.93 36.85 -1.91
N PRO A 9 -15.76 35.56 -2.29
CA PRO A 9 -14.82 35.18 -3.31
C PRO A 9 -15.03 35.96 -4.61
N ASP A 10 -13.98 36.50 -5.16
CA ASP A 10 -14.08 37.16 -6.46
C ASP A 10 -14.19 36.12 -7.61
N ARG A 11 -14.46 36.63 -8.83
CA ARG A 11 -14.63 35.77 -10.00
C ARG A 11 -13.38 34.96 -10.32
N VAL A 12 -12.20 35.52 -10.06
CA VAL A 12 -10.91 34.85 -10.32
C VAL A 12 -10.73 33.71 -9.33
N GLN A 13 -10.97 33.93 -8.03
CA GLN A 13 -10.87 32.90 -7.00
C GLN A 13 -11.81 31.73 -7.29
N LEU A 14 -13.07 32.00 -7.63
CA LEU A 14 -14.05 30.96 -8.01
C LEU A 14 -13.59 30.18 -9.25
N THR A 15 -12.98 30.85 -10.22
CA THR A 15 -12.44 30.21 -11.42
C THR A 15 -11.25 29.30 -11.09
N VAL A 16 -10.33 29.76 -10.25
CA VAL A 16 -9.17 28.97 -9.79
C VAL A 16 -9.63 27.75 -9.02
N GLU A 17 -10.55 27.90 -8.06
CA GLU A 17 -11.10 26.77 -7.30
C GLU A 17 -11.77 25.73 -8.20
N LYS A 18 -12.50 26.19 -9.23
CA LYS A 18 -13.10 25.27 -10.22
C LYS A 18 -12.03 24.49 -10.98
N LEU A 19 -10.96 25.16 -11.43
CA LEU A 19 -9.87 24.53 -12.17
C LEU A 19 -9.10 23.52 -11.32
N TYR A 20 -8.88 23.81 -10.02
CA TYR A 20 -8.29 22.85 -9.10
C TYR A 20 -9.17 21.59 -8.93
N LYS A 21 -10.48 21.77 -8.81
CA LYS A 21 -11.41 20.63 -8.75
C LYS A 21 -11.43 19.83 -10.04
N ASP A 22 -11.34 20.49 -11.19
CA ASP A 22 -11.26 19.80 -12.48
C ASP A 22 -9.93 19.03 -12.63
N LEU A 23 -8.80 19.61 -12.16
CA LEU A 23 -7.51 18.91 -12.13
C LEU A 23 -7.57 17.68 -11.21
N GLU A 24 -8.15 17.80 -10.01
CA GLU A 24 -8.35 16.67 -9.09
C GLU A 24 -9.18 15.56 -9.74
N ARG A 25 -10.27 15.92 -10.45
CA ARG A 25 -11.07 14.95 -11.20
C ARG A 25 -10.28 14.25 -12.30
N HIS A 26 -9.43 14.98 -13.03
CA HIS A 26 -8.55 14.40 -14.05
C HIS A 26 -7.58 13.39 -13.44
N ILE A 27 -6.98 13.72 -12.28
CA ILE A 27 -6.10 12.81 -11.55
C ILE A 27 -6.83 11.53 -11.14
N ILE A 28 -8.05 11.66 -10.60
CA ILE A 28 -8.87 10.51 -10.16
C ILE A 28 -9.32 9.66 -11.36
N ALA A 29 -9.72 10.31 -12.46
CA ALA A 29 -10.22 9.62 -13.66
C ALA A 29 -9.13 8.96 -14.50
N SER A 30 -7.88 9.42 -14.36
CA SER A 30 -6.76 8.90 -15.12
C SER A 30 -6.38 7.49 -14.69
N PRO A 31 -5.93 6.62 -15.60
CA PRO A 31 -5.23 5.39 -15.24
C PRO A 31 -4.01 5.72 -14.38
N PRO A 32 -3.47 4.76 -13.62
CA PRO A 32 -2.18 4.95 -12.95
C PRO A 32 -1.10 5.24 -13.99
N GLY A 33 -0.42 6.34 -13.78
CA GLY A 33 0.37 6.96 -14.83
C GLY A 33 -0.46 8.08 -15.47
N LEU A 34 -0.35 9.27 -14.90
CA LEU A 34 -0.94 10.47 -15.49
C LEU A 34 -0.29 10.75 -16.84
N CYS A 35 -1.09 11.13 -17.82
CA CYS A 35 -0.54 11.66 -19.06
C CYS A 35 0.21 12.97 -18.74
N PRO A 36 1.51 13.07 -18.99
CA PRO A 36 2.28 14.28 -18.67
C PRO A 36 1.77 15.50 -19.41
N VAL A 37 1.33 15.34 -20.66
CA VAL A 37 0.80 16.43 -21.50
C VAL A 37 -0.51 16.99 -20.93
N ASP A 38 -1.43 16.11 -20.53
CA ASP A 38 -2.72 16.52 -19.94
C ASP A 38 -2.52 17.20 -18.58
N LEU A 39 -1.61 16.69 -17.76
CA LEU A 39 -1.28 17.28 -16.47
C LEU A 39 -0.69 18.68 -16.63
N GLN A 40 0.22 18.87 -17.59
CA GLN A 40 0.82 20.18 -17.87
C GLN A 40 -0.19 21.17 -18.45
N LEU A 41 -1.07 20.72 -19.34
CA LEU A 41 -2.18 21.55 -19.82
C LEU A 41 -3.10 22.00 -18.68
N SER A 42 -3.42 21.11 -17.77
CA SER A 42 -4.26 21.43 -16.61
C SER A 42 -3.59 22.45 -15.70
N PHE A 43 -2.30 22.28 -15.42
CA PHE A 43 -1.51 23.25 -14.65
C PHE A 43 -1.44 24.62 -15.35
N LEU A 44 -1.19 24.63 -16.67
CA LEU A 44 -1.15 25.85 -17.46
C LEU A 44 -2.48 26.64 -17.37
N LYS A 45 -3.63 25.94 -17.42
CA LYS A 45 -4.96 26.55 -17.27
C LYS A 45 -5.14 27.19 -15.88
N VAL A 46 -4.65 26.53 -14.81
CA VAL A 46 -4.65 27.11 -13.45
C VAL A 46 -3.81 28.38 -13.41
N CYS A 47 -2.61 28.40 -14.00
CA CYS A 47 -1.76 29.59 -14.08
C CYS A 47 -2.43 30.72 -14.88
N GLN A 48 -3.03 30.40 -16.02
CA GLN A 48 -3.75 31.40 -16.85
C GLN A 48 -4.89 32.09 -16.09
N ALA A 49 -5.64 31.32 -15.28
CA ALA A 49 -6.73 31.89 -14.47
C ALA A 49 -6.24 32.91 -13.43
N GLN A 50 -4.95 32.85 -13.07
CA GLN A 50 -4.31 33.77 -12.10
C GLN A 50 -3.59 34.95 -12.77
N THR A 51 -3.50 34.99 -14.09
CA THR A 51 -2.80 36.07 -14.78
C THR A 51 -3.55 37.39 -14.68
N CYS A 52 -2.81 38.49 -14.49
CA CYS A 52 -3.39 39.83 -14.52
C CYS A 52 -3.66 40.35 -15.95
N GLY A 53 -3.21 39.61 -17.01
CA GLY A 53 -3.37 39.98 -18.41
C GLY A 53 -2.54 41.19 -18.88
N LYS A 54 -1.64 41.71 -18.05
CA LYS A 54 -0.88 42.95 -18.34
C LYS A 54 0.19 42.73 -19.40
N CYS A 55 1.05 41.73 -19.23
CA CYS A 55 2.16 41.48 -20.17
C CYS A 55 1.75 40.56 -21.32
N VAL A 56 2.41 40.74 -22.48
CA VAL A 56 2.15 39.94 -23.68
C VAL A 56 2.46 38.46 -23.49
N PRO A 57 3.57 38.06 -22.84
CA PRO A 57 3.88 36.67 -22.59
C PRO A 57 2.73 35.89 -21.91
N CYS A 58 2.12 36.42 -20.87
CA CYS A 58 0.98 35.81 -20.23
C CYS A 58 -0.30 35.86 -21.10
N ARG A 59 -0.65 37.06 -21.60
CA ARG A 59 -1.92 37.30 -22.30
C ARG A 59 -2.05 36.51 -23.60
N VAL A 60 -0.97 36.40 -24.36
CA VAL A 60 -0.95 35.75 -25.67
C VAL A 60 -0.20 34.43 -25.63
N GLY A 61 0.99 34.43 -25.03
CA GLY A 61 1.88 33.27 -25.05
C GLY A 61 1.33 32.04 -24.31
N LEU A 62 0.79 32.21 -23.10
CA LEU A 62 0.18 31.07 -22.38
C LEU A 62 -1.05 30.51 -23.10
N LEU A 63 -1.85 31.36 -23.75
CA LEU A 63 -2.98 30.91 -24.56
C LEU A 63 -2.51 30.13 -25.80
N GLN A 64 -1.46 30.58 -26.43
CA GLN A 64 -0.83 29.85 -27.55
C GLN A 64 -0.35 28.48 -27.09
N LEU A 65 0.37 28.39 -25.96
CA LEU A 65 0.81 27.12 -25.39
C LEU A 65 -0.36 26.18 -25.07
N GLN A 66 -1.46 26.72 -24.54
CA GLN A 66 -2.66 25.93 -24.30
C GLN A 66 -3.16 25.27 -25.59
N HIS A 67 -3.33 26.02 -26.65
CA HIS A 67 -3.81 25.49 -27.92
C HIS A 67 -2.86 24.44 -28.51
N LEU A 68 -1.54 24.68 -28.44
CA LEU A 68 -0.55 23.71 -28.90
C LEU A 68 -0.58 22.40 -28.12
N LEU A 69 -0.75 22.44 -26.78
CA LEU A 69 -0.93 21.25 -25.96
C LEU A 69 -2.25 20.52 -26.23
N GLU A 70 -3.32 21.28 -26.47
CA GLU A 70 -4.61 20.70 -26.89
C GLU A 70 -4.49 20.00 -28.25
N ASP A 71 -3.70 20.55 -29.19
CA ASP A 71 -3.43 19.91 -30.48
C ASP A 71 -2.63 18.59 -30.31
N VAL A 72 -1.67 18.54 -29.38
CA VAL A 72 -0.96 17.30 -29.04
C VAL A 72 -1.94 16.24 -28.52
N LEU A 73 -2.80 16.59 -27.57
CA LEU A 73 -3.78 15.66 -26.97
C LEU A 73 -4.85 15.20 -27.97
N ASN A 74 -5.20 16.04 -28.93
CA ASN A 74 -6.20 15.75 -29.97
C ASN A 74 -5.63 15.05 -31.22
N GLY A 75 -4.33 14.70 -31.23
CA GLY A 75 -3.67 14.04 -32.36
C GLY A 75 -3.51 14.92 -33.61
N LYS A 76 -3.57 16.25 -33.46
CA LYS A 76 -3.41 17.23 -34.54
C LYS A 76 -1.99 17.79 -34.67
N ALA A 77 -1.15 17.56 -33.64
CA ALA A 77 0.19 18.08 -33.58
C ALA A 77 1.15 17.32 -34.51
N THR A 78 2.22 18.02 -34.90
CA THR A 78 3.35 17.47 -35.66
C THR A 78 4.63 17.64 -34.84
N MET A 79 5.74 17.04 -35.27
CA MET A 79 7.05 17.27 -34.62
C MET A 79 7.42 18.76 -34.58
N LYS A 80 7.07 19.54 -35.61
CA LYS A 80 7.25 21.00 -35.62
C LYS A 80 6.41 21.71 -34.56
N THR A 81 5.26 21.16 -34.20
CA THR A 81 4.42 21.66 -33.11
C THR A 81 5.15 21.52 -31.77
N LEU A 82 5.87 20.42 -31.55
CA LEU A 82 6.69 20.24 -30.36
C LEU A 82 7.82 21.24 -30.25
N ASP A 83 8.53 21.51 -31.36
CA ASP A 83 9.58 22.55 -31.40
C ASP A 83 9.00 23.93 -31.08
N LEU A 84 7.79 24.22 -31.57
CA LEU A 84 7.09 25.48 -31.29
C LEU A 84 6.67 25.60 -29.83
N ILE A 85 6.21 24.51 -29.20
CA ILE A 85 5.89 24.47 -27.75
C ILE A 85 7.14 24.85 -26.96
N GLU A 86 8.26 24.17 -27.22
CA GLU A 86 9.51 24.37 -26.50
C GLU A 86 10.01 25.82 -26.66
N GLN A 87 10.05 26.35 -27.90
CA GLN A 87 10.48 27.72 -28.16
C GLN A 87 9.56 28.74 -27.51
N THR A 88 8.25 28.55 -27.61
CA THR A 88 7.27 29.48 -27.03
C THR A 88 7.37 29.49 -25.49
N ALA A 89 7.52 28.33 -24.86
CA ALA A 89 7.68 28.21 -23.40
C ALA A 89 8.97 28.92 -22.95
N LYS A 90 10.14 28.67 -23.60
CA LYS A 90 11.42 29.34 -23.30
C LYS A 90 11.34 30.85 -23.47
N ASN A 91 10.64 31.34 -24.50
CA ASN A 91 10.46 32.76 -24.72
C ASN A 91 9.60 33.41 -23.62
N ILE A 92 8.56 32.75 -23.16
CA ILE A 92 7.72 33.25 -22.07
C ILE A 92 8.50 33.25 -20.75
N GLU A 93 9.23 32.17 -20.45
CA GLU A 93 10.10 32.07 -19.27
C GLU A 93 11.10 33.23 -19.21
N ALA A 94 11.73 33.58 -20.34
CA ALA A 94 12.70 34.64 -20.42
C ALA A 94 12.11 36.07 -20.42
N SER A 95 10.80 36.23 -20.73
CA SER A 95 10.19 37.55 -20.98
C SER A 95 9.00 37.88 -20.11
N ALA A 96 8.57 36.98 -19.22
CA ALA A 96 7.44 37.22 -18.31
C ALA A 96 7.82 38.21 -17.20
N ASP A 97 6.95 39.21 -16.95
CA ASP A 97 7.19 40.28 -15.97
C ASP A 97 7.01 39.82 -14.51
N CYS A 98 6.46 38.67 -14.26
CA CYS A 98 6.14 38.19 -12.91
C CYS A 98 6.22 36.64 -12.77
N ALA A 99 6.24 36.20 -11.53
CA ALA A 99 6.36 34.78 -11.18
C ALA A 99 5.29 33.89 -11.85
N ILE A 100 4.04 34.35 -12.01
CA ILE A 100 2.99 33.51 -12.61
C ILE A 100 3.32 33.10 -14.05
N GLY A 101 3.76 34.05 -14.86
CA GLY A 101 4.14 33.78 -16.25
C GLY A 101 5.44 32.97 -16.34
N TYR A 102 6.41 33.29 -15.49
CA TYR A 102 7.65 32.55 -15.37
C TYR A 102 7.42 31.11 -14.98
N GLU A 103 6.72 30.84 -13.85
CA GLU A 103 6.48 29.50 -13.34
C GLU A 103 5.64 28.64 -14.29
N ALA A 104 4.63 29.24 -14.93
CA ALA A 104 3.81 28.54 -15.91
C ALA A 104 4.66 28.00 -17.08
N ALA A 105 5.58 28.82 -17.58
CA ALA A 105 6.47 28.46 -18.68
C ALA A 105 7.59 27.53 -18.21
N HIS A 106 8.21 27.80 -17.05
CA HIS A 106 9.27 26.99 -16.46
C HIS A 106 8.83 25.53 -16.22
N MET A 107 7.67 25.34 -15.60
CA MET A 107 7.10 24.00 -15.37
C MET A 107 6.81 23.27 -16.69
N LEU A 108 6.46 24.00 -17.74
CA LEU A 108 6.24 23.42 -19.06
C LEU A 108 7.54 23.02 -19.72
N VAL A 109 8.59 23.85 -19.63
CA VAL A 109 9.94 23.50 -20.13
C VAL A 109 10.48 22.28 -19.38
N ALA A 110 10.45 22.29 -18.04
CA ALA A 110 10.91 21.17 -17.22
C ALA A 110 10.16 19.87 -17.52
N GLY A 111 8.84 19.97 -17.68
CA GLY A 111 8.02 18.81 -18.03
C GLY A 111 8.25 18.32 -19.45
N PHE A 112 8.46 19.22 -20.41
CA PHE A 112 8.80 18.86 -21.79
C PHE A 112 10.16 18.15 -21.85
N ASP A 113 11.17 18.64 -21.13
CA ASP A 113 12.48 18.00 -21.06
C ASP A 113 12.41 16.62 -20.37
N GLY A 114 11.64 16.52 -19.29
CA GLY A 114 11.50 15.28 -18.51
C GLY A 114 10.64 14.20 -19.17
N PHE A 115 9.70 14.58 -20.04
CA PHE A 115 8.71 13.69 -20.66
C PHE A 115 8.66 13.81 -22.19
N ARG A 116 9.75 14.19 -22.82
CA ARG A 116 9.83 14.41 -24.27
C ARG A 116 9.35 13.21 -25.07
N GLU A 117 9.71 12.01 -24.66
CA GLU A 117 9.29 10.77 -25.30
C GLU A 117 7.76 10.60 -25.30
N ASP A 118 7.08 11.03 -24.23
CA ASP A 118 5.62 11.00 -24.15
C ASP A 118 4.96 11.96 -25.13
N TYR A 119 5.51 13.17 -25.29
CA TYR A 119 5.06 14.14 -26.29
C TYR A 119 5.24 13.60 -27.71
N GLU A 120 6.41 13.06 -28.02
CA GLU A 120 6.70 12.46 -29.32
C GLU A 120 5.78 11.26 -29.60
N HIS A 121 5.48 10.44 -28.59
CA HIS A 121 4.57 9.31 -28.72
C HIS A 121 3.15 9.78 -29.08
N HIS A 122 2.63 10.82 -28.40
CA HIS A 122 1.35 11.42 -28.75
C HIS A 122 1.30 11.88 -30.23
N VAL A 123 2.39 12.47 -30.72
CA VAL A 123 2.46 12.93 -32.12
C VAL A 123 2.54 11.77 -33.11
N LYS A 124 3.30 10.69 -32.78
CA LYS A 124 3.53 9.56 -33.67
C LYS A 124 2.37 8.56 -33.67
N GLU A 125 1.83 8.26 -32.49
CA GLU A 125 0.86 7.18 -32.27
C GLU A 125 -0.56 7.70 -31.98
N GLY A 126 -0.74 9.00 -31.82
CA GLY A 126 -2.03 9.62 -31.50
C GLY A 126 -2.56 9.30 -30.09
N CYS A 127 -1.73 8.76 -29.21
CA CYS A 127 -2.14 8.37 -27.85
C CYS A 127 -0.97 8.49 -26.87
N CYS A 128 -1.26 8.44 -25.57
CA CYS A 128 -0.26 8.50 -24.51
C CYS A 128 0.61 7.22 -24.48
N SER A 129 1.92 7.38 -24.26
CA SER A 129 2.87 6.28 -24.05
C SER A 129 2.67 5.56 -22.73
N VAL A 130 2.02 6.19 -21.76
CA VAL A 130 1.71 5.57 -20.48
C VAL A 130 0.74 4.42 -20.70
N HIS A 131 1.29 3.30 -21.12
CA HIS A 131 0.60 2.03 -21.13
C HIS A 131 0.52 1.50 -19.70
N ALA A 132 -0.44 2.01 -18.93
CA ALA A 132 -0.89 1.24 -17.78
C ALA A 132 -1.30 -0.14 -18.33
N GLN A 133 -0.63 -1.21 -17.90
CA GLN A 133 -1.00 -2.57 -18.28
C GLN A 133 -2.46 -2.86 -18.01
N HIS A 134 -3.08 -2.08 -17.11
CA HIS A 134 -4.51 -2.08 -16.80
C HIS A 134 -5.08 -0.66 -16.81
N ALA A 135 -5.98 -0.43 -17.73
CA ALA A 135 -6.70 0.83 -17.84
C ALA A 135 -7.80 1.03 -16.78
N ILE A 136 -8.08 0.02 -15.94
CA ILE A 136 -9.06 0.06 -14.85
C ILE A 136 -8.35 0.56 -13.59
N PRO A 137 -8.63 1.77 -13.07
CA PRO A 137 -7.81 2.38 -12.01
C PRO A 137 -7.70 1.56 -10.73
N CYS A 138 -8.80 0.95 -10.27
CA CYS A 138 -8.77 0.12 -9.06
C CYS A 138 -7.94 -1.16 -9.23
N VAL A 139 -7.95 -1.78 -10.42
CA VAL A 139 -7.12 -2.97 -10.73
C VAL A 139 -5.65 -2.58 -10.81
N ALA A 140 -5.35 -1.49 -11.50
CA ALA A 140 -3.99 -1.04 -11.71
C ALA A 140 -3.30 -0.52 -10.43
N LEU A 141 -4.06 0.05 -9.48
CA LEU A 141 -3.53 0.42 -8.16
C LEU A 141 -3.42 -0.77 -7.20
N CYS A 142 -4.06 -1.88 -7.51
CA CYS A 142 -3.89 -3.10 -6.73
C CYS A 142 -2.55 -3.75 -7.12
N PRO A 143 -1.56 -3.88 -6.21
CA PRO A 143 -0.28 -4.52 -6.54
C PRO A 143 -0.43 -5.92 -7.13
N ALA A 144 -1.37 -6.72 -6.64
CA ALA A 144 -1.68 -8.05 -7.17
C ALA A 144 -2.59 -8.04 -8.40
N GLN A 145 -3.10 -6.87 -8.81
CA GLN A 145 -3.98 -6.67 -9.96
C GLN A 145 -5.26 -7.50 -9.91
N VAL A 146 -5.85 -7.64 -8.72
CA VAL A 146 -7.10 -8.38 -8.50
C VAL A 146 -8.23 -7.80 -9.37
N ASP A 147 -9.04 -8.67 -9.97
CA ASP A 147 -10.21 -8.29 -10.77
C ASP A 147 -11.33 -7.70 -9.88
N ILE A 148 -11.16 -6.45 -9.51
CA ILE A 148 -12.05 -5.75 -8.57
C ILE A 148 -13.45 -5.55 -9.14
N PRO A 149 -13.66 -5.01 -10.37
CA PRO A 149 -15.00 -4.86 -10.92
C PRO A 149 -15.76 -6.19 -11.02
N GLY A 150 -15.03 -7.27 -11.31
CA GLY A 150 -15.60 -8.60 -11.43
C GLY A 150 -16.15 -9.10 -10.09
N TYR A 151 -15.33 -9.15 -9.04
CA TYR A 151 -15.84 -9.65 -7.76
C TYR A 151 -16.86 -8.72 -7.10
N VAL A 152 -16.77 -7.41 -7.31
CA VAL A 152 -17.79 -6.46 -6.84
C VAL A 152 -19.14 -6.76 -7.48
N ALA A 153 -19.18 -7.06 -8.79
CA ALA A 153 -20.40 -7.44 -9.48
C ALA A 153 -20.99 -8.76 -8.95
N LEU A 154 -20.11 -9.75 -8.68
CA LEU A 154 -20.52 -11.04 -8.12
C LEU A 154 -21.10 -10.91 -6.71
N VAL A 155 -20.50 -10.06 -5.87
CA VAL A 155 -21.05 -9.75 -4.53
C VAL A 155 -22.42 -9.10 -4.64
N GLY A 156 -22.62 -8.18 -5.61
CA GLY A 156 -23.92 -7.57 -5.88
C GLY A 156 -25.02 -8.57 -6.24
N GLU A 157 -24.66 -9.71 -6.86
CA GLU A 157 -25.56 -10.83 -7.16
C GLU A 157 -25.55 -11.95 -6.09
N LYS A 158 -24.91 -11.70 -4.93
CA LYS A 158 -24.77 -12.68 -3.82
C LYS A 158 -24.05 -13.97 -4.22
N ARG A 159 -23.23 -13.92 -5.28
CA ARG A 159 -22.41 -15.04 -5.78
C ARG A 159 -21.04 -15.02 -5.07
N TYR A 160 -21.07 -15.17 -3.73
CA TYR A 160 -19.89 -14.99 -2.87
C TYR A 160 -18.78 -16.00 -3.17
N ALA A 161 -19.11 -17.27 -3.37
CA ALA A 161 -18.13 -18.29 -3.72
C ALA A 161 -17.41 -17.99 -5.05
N ASP A 162 -18.14 -17.52 -6.06
CA ASP A 162 -17.58 -17.10 -7.33
C ASP A 162 -16.69 -15.86 -7.16
N ALA A 163 -17.09 -14.92 -6.30
CA ALA A 163 -16.26 -13.77 -5.96
C ALA A 163 -14.92 -14.19 -5.33
N VAL A 164 -14.93 -15.13 -4.39
CA VAL A 164 -13.71 -15.69 -3.76
C VAL A 164 -12.86 -16.41 -4.81
N ARG A 165 -13.44 -17.23 -5.69
CA ARG A 165 -12.71 -17.89 -6.80
C ARG A 165 -12.01 -16.88 -7.69
N LEU A 166 -12.71 -15.81 -8.08
CA LEU A 166 -12.16 -14.75 -8.92
C LEU A 166 -11.04 -13.97 -8.23
N ILE A 167 -11.20 -13.65 -6.94
CA ILE A 167 -10.14 -12.99 -6.15
C ILE A 167 -8.89 -13.87 -6.10
N ARG A 168 -9.07 -15.19 -5.85
CA ARG A 168 -7.97 -16.15 -5.68
C ARG A 168 -7.13 -16.35 -6.93
N LYS A 169 -7.67 -16.08 -8.12
CA LYS A 169 -6.87 -16.04 -9.36
C LYS A 169 -5.64 -15.13 -9.22
N ASP A 170 -5.75 -14.02 -8.52
CA ASP A 170 -4.70 -13.02 -8.38
C ASP A 170 -4.16 -12.87 -6.94
N ASN A 171 -4.85 -13.44 -5.96
CA ASN A 171 -4.56 -13.27 -4.55
C ASN A 171 -5.00 -14.51 -3.75
N PRO A 172 -4.07 -15.38 -3.30
CA PRO A 172 -4.39 -16.58 -2.54
C PRO A 172 -4.74 -16.32 -1.07
N PHE A 173 -4.68 -15.06 -0.62
CA PHE A 173 -5.08 -14.60 0.72
C PHE A 173 -6.31 -13.67 0.66
N PRO A 174 -7.46 -14.13 0.14
CA PRO A 174 -8.64 -13.29 0.03
C PRO A 174 -9.12 -12.79 1.40
N THR A 175 -9.07 -13.64 2.45
CA THR A 175 -9.52 -13.32 3.80
C THR A 175 -8.61 -12.29 4.47
N ALA A 176 -7.29 -12.48 4.42
CA ALA A 176 -6.33 -11.51 4.92
C ALA A 176 -6.54 -10.13 4.29
N CYS A 177 -6.63 -10.07 2.96
CA CYS A 177 -6.83 -8.80 2.25
C CYS A 177 -8.24 -8.20 2.42
N ALA A 178 -9.24 -8.98 2.84
CA ALA A 178 -10.54 -8.45 3.20
C ALA A 178 -10.50 -7.71 4.55
N MET A 179 -9.72 -8.21 5.51
CA MET A 179 -9.68 -7.69 6.87
C MET A 179 -8.64 -6.59 7.08
N ILE A 180 -7.43 -6.71 6.48
CA ILE A 180 -6.31 -5.85 6.85
C ILE A 180 -5.63 -5.12 5.67
N CYS A 181 -6.15 -5.21 4.45
CA CYS A 181 -5.56 -4.49 3.32
C CYS A 181 -5.77 -2.98 3.49
N GLU A 182 -4.72 -2.18 3.22
CA GLU A 182 -4.79 -0.71 3.19
C GLU A 182 -5.56 -0.15 1.98
N HIS A 183 -6.20 -1.01 1.18
CA HIS A 183 -7.09 -0.74 0.04
C HIS A 183 -6.65 0.41 -0.90
N PRO A 184 -5.42 0.42 -1.43
CA PRO A 184 -4.95 1.48 -2.33
C PRO A 184 -5.83 1.63 -3.59
N CYS A 185 -6.57 0.59 -3.95
CA CYS A 185 -7.50 0.57 -5.07
C CYS A 185 -8.64 1.59 -4.94
N GLU A 186 -9.00 2.00 -3.72
CA GLU A 186 -10.06 2.99 -3.47
C GLU A 186 -9.61 4.42 -3.78
N ALA A 187 -8.30 4.72 -3.68
CA ALA A 187 -7.76 6.05 -3.83
C ALA A 187 -8.03 6.69 -5.23
N ARG A 188 -8.14 5.87 -6.28
CA ARG A 188 -8.46 6.33 -7.64
C ARG A 188 -9.73 5.69 -8.20
N CYS A 189 -10.65 5.29 -7.34
CA CYS A 189 -11.95 4.81 -7.80
C CYS A 189 -12.70 5.94 -8.50
N ARG A 190 -13.07 5.74 -9.79
CA ARG A 190 -13.80 6.74 -10.58
C ARG A 190 -15.17 7.11 -10.01
N ARG A 191 -15.72 6.28 -9.11
CA ARG A 191 -16.94 6.63 -8.40
C ARG A 191 -16.78 7.93 -7.61
N SER A 192 -15.56 8.29 -7.17
CA SER A 192 -15.25 9.56 -6.50
C SER A 192 -15.56 10.80 -7.37
N MET A 193 -15.76 10.64 -8.69
CA MET A 193 -16.25 11.71 -9.57
C MET A 193 -17.75 11.98 -9.41
N VAL A 194 -18.49 11.05 -8.82
CA VAL A 194 -19.95 11.16 -8.60
C VAL A 194 -20.24 11.54 -7.14
N ASP A 195 -19.68 10.78 -6.21
CA ASP A 195 -19.78 11.02 -4.77
C ASP A 195 -18.48 10.64 -4.04
N VAL A 196 -18.33 9.42 -3.55
CA VAL A 196 -17.13 8.88 -2.89
C VAL A 196 -16.79 7.50 -3.44
N SER A 197 -15.54 7.05 -3.25
CA SER A 197 -15.08 5.72 -3.72
C SER A 197 -15.99 4.59 -3.24
N ILE A 198 -15.98 3.47 -3.97
CA ILE A 198 -16.59 2.21 -3.52
C ILE A 198 -15.85 1.69 -2.29
N ASN A 199 -16.56 1.12 -1.32
CA ASN A 199 -15.97 0.36 -0.24
C ASN A 199 -15.54 -1.02 -0.75
N ILE A 200 -14.42 -1.04 -1.48
CA ILE A 200 -13.90 -2.22 -2.16
C ILE A 200 -13.49 -3.30 -1.15
N ARG A 201 -12.84 -2.88 -0.05
CA ARG A 201 -12.43 -3.79 1.02
C ARG A 201 -13.63 -4.41 1.73
N GLY A 202 -14.63 -3.60 2.05
CA GLY A 202 -15.86 -4.09 2.70
C GLY A 202 -16.63 -5.09 1.85
N LEU A 203 -16.71 -4.90 0.52
CA LEU A 203 -17.31 -5.88 -0.37
C LEU A 203 -16.51 -7.18 -0.47
N LYS A 204 -15.17 -7.11 -0.36
CA LYS A 204 -14.34 -8.30 -0.25
C LYS A 204 -14.60 -9.05 1.05
N LEU A 205 -14.73 -8.31 2.18
CA LEU A 205 -15.09 -8.90 3.48
C LEU A 205 -16.44 -9.63 3.40
N MET A 206 -17.43 -9.01 2.77
CA MET A 206 -18.72 -9.65 2.52
C MET A 206 -18.59 -10.97 1.77
N ALA A 207 -17.73 -11.05 0.75
CA ALA A 207 -17.50 -12.28 -0.01
C ALA A 207 -16.93 -13.40 0.88
N VAL A 208 -15.89 -13.12 1.66
CA VAL A 208 -15.20 -14.13 2.48
C VAL A 208 -15.93 -14.49 3.78
N ASP A 209 -16.86 -13.65 4.25
CA ASP A 209 -17.69 -13.96 5.42
C ASP A 209 -18.88 -14.87 5.06
N HIS A 210 -19.35 -14.82 3.81
CA HIS A 210 -20.44 -15.67 3.33
C HIS A 210 -19.95 -16.94 2.62
N ALA A 211 -18.77 -16.89 2.00
CA ALA A 211 -18.13 -18.04 1.38
C ALA A 211 -16.69 -18.15 1.93
N HIS A 212 -16.57 -18.81 3.09
CA HIS A 212 -15.27 -19.01 3.72
C HIS A 212 -14.24 -19.57 2.74
N ALA A 213 -13.03 -19.03 2.76
CA ALA A 213 -12.01 -19.32 1.75
C ALA A 213 -11.76 -20.85 1.61
N ASN A 214 -11.69 -21.58 2.72
CA ASN A 214 -11.45 -23.02 2.74
C ASN A 214 -12.65 -23.87 2.24
N THR A 215 -13.85 -23.30 2.07
CA THR A 215 -15.00 -24.00 1.49
C THR A 215 -15.10 -23.86 -0.04
N VAL A 216 -14.31 -22.97 -0.63
CA VAL A 216 -14.34 -22.68 -2.06
C VAL A 216 -13.23 -23.47 -2.78
N PRO A 217 -13.57 -24.29 -3.81
CA PRO A 217 -12.58 -25.10 -4.52
C PRO A 217 -11.42 -24.30 -5.08
N ILE A 218 -10.22 -24.89 -5.08
CA ILE A 218 -9.05 -24.37 -5.78
C ILE A 218 -9.19 -24.57 -7.29
N PRO A 219 -8.48 -23.78 -8.13
CA PRO A 219 -8.34 -24.06 -9.55
C PRO A 219 -7.74 -25.43 -9.82
N GLU A 220 -8.03 -26.02 -10.99
CA GLU A 220 -7.40 -27.24 -11.42
C GLU A 220 -5.88 -27.05 -11.59
N LYS A 221 -5.10 -27.99 -11.05
CA LYS A 221 -3.63 -27.96 -11.19
C LYS A 221 -3.22 -28.42 -12.58
N CYS A 222 -2.17 -27.81 -13.12
CA CYS A 222 -1.50 -28.32 -14.30
C CYS A 222 -0.83 -29.68 -14.03
N ALA A 223 -0.50 -30.42 -15.09
CA ALA A 223 0.23 -31.67 -14.97
C ALA A 223 1.61 -31.43 -14.30
N SER A 224 2.08 -32.42 -13.53
CA SER A 224 3.37 -32.30 -12.86
C SER A 224 4.51 -32.08 -13.86
N THR A 225 5.33 -31.09 -13.62
CA THR A 225 6.52 -30.77 -14.41
C THR A 225 7.74 -31.55 -13.95
N GLY A 226 7.70 -32.19 -12.78
CA GLY A 226 8.83 -32.80 -12.11
C GLY A 226 9.85 -31.82 -11.52
N LYS A 227 9.61 -30.50 -11.64
CA LYS A 227 10.49 -29.45 -11.12
C LYS A 227 10.20 -29.16 -9.64
N LYS A 228 11.27 -28.87 -8.88
CA LYS A 228 11.20 -28.57 -7.46
C LYS A 228 11.69 -27.15 -7.18
N VAL A 229 10.95 -26.40 -6.40
CA VAL A 229 11.30 -25.02 -6.02
C VAL A 229 11.38 -24.91 -4.50
N ALA A 230 12.54 -24.47 -3.98
CA ALA A 230 12.71 -24.15 -2.58
C ALA A 230 12.22 -22.72 -2.29
N ILE A 231 11.45 -22.54 -1.24
CA ILE A 231 10.91 -21.24 -0.81
C ILE A 231 11.35 -20.99 0.62
N ILE A 232 12.11 -19.93 0.85
CA ILE A 232 12.66 -19.57 2.15
C ILE A 232 11.76 -18.50 2.78
N GLY A 233 10.91 -18.90 3.74
CA GLY A 233 9.96 -18.07 4.47
C GLY A 233 8.51 -18.39 4.15
N GLY A 234 7.75 -18.73 5.18
CA GLY A 234 6.31 -19.08 5.16
C GLY A 234 5.39 -17.88 5.41
N GLY A 235 5.81 -16.68 4.99
CA GLY A 235 5.00 -15.47 5.01
C GLY A 235 4.14 -15.30 3.73
N PRO A 236 3.38 -14.17 3.60
CA PRO A 236 2.47 -13.96 2.47
C PRO A 236 3.13 -14.05 1.10
N SER A 237 4.37 -13.61 0.96
CA SER A 237 5.12 -13.66 -0.30
C SER A 237 5.48 -15.09 -0.68
N GLY A 238 6.12 -15.82 0.24
CA GLY A 238 6.54 -17.20 0.00
C GLY A 238 5.36 -18.13 -0.26
N LEU A 239 4.31 -18.04 0.57
CA LEU A 239 3.11 -18.85 0.43
C LEU A 239 2.31 -18.52 -0.84
N SER A 240 2.34 -17.26 -1.31
CA SER A 240 1.74 -16.92 -2.59
C SER A 240 2.50 -17.53 -3.76
N ALA A 241 3.84 -17.50 -3.71
CA ALA A 241 4.66 -18.17 -4.71
C ALA A 241 4.41 -19.68 -4.70
N ALA A 242 4.40 -20.30 -3.52
CA ALA A 242 4.13 -21.73 -3.35
C ALA A 242 2.78 -22.14 -3.97
N TYR A 243 1.71 -21.38 -3.66
CA TYR A 243 0.38 -21.62 -4.20
C TYR A 243 0.35 -21.63 -5.73
N TYR A 244 0.94 -20.62 -6.38
CA TYR A 244 0.91 -20.53 -7.84
C TYR A 244 1.83 -21.56 -8.49
N LEU A 245 3.02 -21.82 -7.94
CA LEU A 245 3.93 -22.85 -8.44
C LEU A 245 3.29 -24.24 -8.40
N GLU A 246 2.59 -24.56 -7.32
CA GLU A 246 1.82 -25.82 -7.21
C GLU A 246 0.69 -25.89 -8.24
N LEU A 247 -0.04 -24.80 -8.49
CA LEU A 247 -1.04 -24.77 -9.55
C LEU A 247 -0.45 -24.95 -10.93
N MET A 248 0.78 -24.48 -11.17
CA MET A 248 1.54 -24.63 -12.41
C MET A 248 2.18 -26.04 -12.55
N GLY A 249 2.00 -26.92 -11.56
CA GLY A 249 2.51 -28.30 -11.59
C GLY A 249 3.95 -28.47 -11.11
N HIS A 250 4.57 -27.43 -10.56
CA HIS A 250 5.86 -27.51 -9.87
C HIS A 250 5.67 -27.96 -8.43
N HIS A 251 6.65 -28.61 -7.84
CA HIS A 251 6.63 -29.01 -6.43
C HIS A 251 7.29 -27.91 -5.58
N ALA A 252 6.51 -27.24 -4.74
CA ALA A 252 6.95 -26.16 -3.87
C ALA A 252 7.24 -26.66 -2.45
N VAL A 253 8.45 -26.41 -1.96
CA VAL A 253 8.91 -26.77 -0.61
C VAL A 253 9.22 -25.50 0.17
N VAL A 254 8.48 -25.24 1.25
CA VAL A 254 8.61 -24.04 2.09
C VAL A 254 9.42 -24.35 3.34
N PHE A 255 10.49 -23.60 3.56
CA PHE A 255 11.30 -23.63 4.78
C PHE A 255 10.94 -22.41 5.66
N GLU A 256 10.40 -22.65 6.84
CA GLU A 256 9.97 -21.60 7.77
C GLU A 256 10.72 -21.73 9.11
N GLU A 257 11.39 -20.67 9.54
CA GLU A 257 12.16 -20.66 10.79
C GLU A 257 11.28 -20.75 12.05
N LYS A 258 10.03 -20.32 11.95
CA LYS A 258 9.09 -20.30 13.07
C LYS A 258 8.26 -21.58 13.16
N LYS A 259 7.61 -21.74 14.30
CA LYS A 259 6.73 -22.91 14.58
C LYS A 259 5.39 -22.89 13.84
N LYS A 260 4.99 -21.77 13.25
CA LYS A 260 3.70 -21.59 12.54
C LYS A 260 3.89 -20.76 11.28
N LEU A 261 3.13 -21.08 10.23
CA LEU A 261 3.06 -20.31 8.99
C LEU A 261 2.30 -18.98 9.17
N GLY A 262 2.47 -18.07 8.22
CA GLY A 262 1.75 -16.82 8.10
C GLY A 262 2.62 -15.57 8.21
N GLY A 263 3.88 -15.69 8.65
CA GLY A 263 4.81 -14.55 8.76
C GLY A 263 4.19 -13.39 9.53
N MET A 264 4.31 -12.15 9.04
CA MET A 264 3.78 -10.96 9.71
C MET A 264 2.24 -10.93 9.83
N LEU A 265 1.50 -11.71 9.04
CA LEU A 265 0.04 -11.86 9.24
C LEU A 265 -0.28 -12.50 10.61
N ARG A 266 0.57 -13.41 11.07
CA ARG A 266 0.42 -14.07 12.38
C ARG A 266 1.16 -13.35 13.49
N TYR A 267 2.39 -12.92 13.22
CA TYR A 267 3.33 -12.43 14.22
C TYR A 267 3.39 -10.89 14.33
N GLY A 268 2.74 -10.17 13.41
CA GLY A 268 2.73 -8.70 13.40
C GLY A 268 1.35 -8.08 13.51
N ILE A 269 0.26 -8.83 13.25
CA ILE A 269 -1.11 -8.31 13.26
C ILE A 269 -1.89 -8.90 14.42
N PRO A 270 -2.49 -8.07 15.31
CA PRO A 270 -3.26 -8.55 16.45
C PRO A 270 -4.54 -9.30 16.05
N ASN A 271 -4.95 -10.25 16.90
CA ASN A 271 -6.12 -11.11 16.67
C ASN A 271 -7.43 -10.34 16.51
N TYR A 272 -7.59 -9.19 17.18
CA TYR A 272 -8.81 -8.37 17.08
C TYR A 272 -8.97 -7.71 15.70
N ARG A 273 -7.89 -7.54 14.93
CA ARG A 273 -7.92 -7.09 13.53
C ARG A 273 -7.99 -8.25 12.55
N PHE A 274 -7.24 -9.33 12.84
CA PHE A 274 -7.20 -10.51 11.98
C PHE A 274 -7.18 -11.79 12.82
N PRO A 275 -8.35 -12.39 13.06
CA PRO A 275 -8.48 -13.64 13.81
C PRO A 275 -7.63 -14.76 13.23
N ARG A 276 -7.02 -15.55 14.10
CA ARG A 276 -6.13 -16.65 13.67
C ARG A 276 -6.87 -17.71 12.88
N GLU A 277 -8.10 -18.00 13.25
CA GLU A 277 -8.97 -18.94 12.52
C GLU A 277 -9.20 -18.49 11.09
N ARG A 278 -9.35 -17.16 10.87
CA ARG A 278 -9.54 -16.58 9.53
C ARG A 278 -8.26 -16.60 8.70
N LEU A 279 -7.09 -16.49 9.32
CA LEU A 279 -5.81 -16.71 8.64
C LEU A 279 -5.66 -18.19 8.25
N ASP A 280 -6.01 -19.09 9.16
CA ASP A 280 -5.86 -20.52 8.94
C ASP A 280 -6.75 -21.00 7.77
N GLU A 281 -7.93 -20.39 7.52
CA GLU A 281 -8.73 -20.66 6.31
C GLU A 281 -7.94 -20.41 5.00
N ASP A 282 -7.22 -19.29 4.89
CA ASP A 282 -6.38 -18.99 3.72
C ASP A 282 -5.20 -19.99 3.63
N LEU A 283 -4.58 -20.32 4.77
CA LEU A 283 -3.47 -21.28 4.83
C LEU A 283 -3.88 -22.70 4.45
N GLU A 284 -5.03 -23.20 4.92
CA GLU A 284 -5.58 -24.50 4.55
C GLU A 284 -5.74 -24.63 3.04
N VAL A 285 -6.22 -23.58 2.38
CA VAL A 285 -6.36 -23.55 0.92
C VAL A 285 -5.00 -23.67 0.23
N ILE A 286 -4.03 -22.89 0.69
CA ILE A 286 -2.67 -22.91 0.10
C ILE A 286 -2.05 -24.31 0.28
N LEU A 287 -2.13 -24.87 1.47
CA LEU A 287 -1.58 -26.19 1.77
C LEU A 287 -2.32 -27.32 1.01
N SER A 288 -3.62 -27.15 0.73
CA SER A 288 -4.40 -28.12 -0.04
C SER A 288 -3.91 -28.28 -1.49
N THR A 289 -3.11 -27.33 -2.00
CA THR A 289 -2.47 -27.46 -3.32
C THR A 289 -1.31 -28.47 -3.35
N GLY A 290 -0.82 -28.94 -2.21
CA GLY A 290 0.25 -29.92 -2.12
C GLY A 290 1.61 -29.37 -1.71
N VAL A 291 1.65 -28.11 -1.26
CA VAL A 291 2.87 -27.47 -0.73
C VAL A 291 3.47 -28.29 0.41
N GLU A 292 4.73 -28.66 0.29
CA GLU A 292 5.49 -29.27 1.38
C GLU A 292 6.04 -28.19 2.32
N VAL A 293 6.01 -28.42 3.64
CA VAL A 293 6.41 -27.42 4.63
C VAL A 293 7.35 -28.01 5.68
N HIS A 294 8.48 -27.34 5.88
CA HIS A 294 9.44 -27.61 6.95
C HIS A 294 9.42 -26.43 7.94
N LEU A 295 8.73 -26.62 9.09
CA LEU A 295 8.71 -25.64 10.17
C LEU A 295 9.95 -25.77 11.05
N ASN A 296 10.25 -24.72 11.85
CA ASN A 296 11.43 -24.63 12.72
C ASN A 296 12.74 -24.90 11.94
N THR A 297 12.77 -24.52 10.67
CA THR A 297 13.90 -24.74 9.77
C THR A 297 14.42 -23.40 9.28
N ARG A 298 15.52 -22.96 9.85
CA ARG A 298 16.22 -21.75 9.44
C ARG A 298 17.20 -22.07 8.31
N ILE A 299 17.28 -21.17 7.34
CA ILE A 299 18.30 -21.20 6.29
C ILE A 299 19.38 -20.20 6.66
N GLY A 300 20.61 -20.66 6.76
CA GLY A 300 21.75 -19.84 7.19
C GLY A 300 23.08 -20.55 6.95
N GLU A 301 24.16 -20.02 7.54
CA GLU A 301 25.52 -20.51 7.37
C GLU A 301 26.10 -21.08 8.68
N GLU A 302 25.29 -21.18 9.76
CA GLU A 302 25.74 -21.74 11.04
C GLU A 302 25.78 -23.28 10.99
N GLU A 303 26.59 -23.87 11.88
CA GLU A 303 26.76 -25.34 11.94
C GLU A 303 25.41 -26.03 12.24
N GLY A 304 24.97 -26.88 11.33
CA GLY A 304 23.70 -27.63 11.43
C GLY A 304 22.53 -26.96 10.73
N GLU A 305 22.68 -25.77 10.17
CA GLU A 305 21.68 -25.14 9.31
C GLU A 305 21.74 -25.64 7.87
N ILE A 306 20.61 -25.53 7.15
CA ILE A 306 20.57 -25.75 5.69
C ILE A 306 21.11 -24.48 5.04
N THR A 307 22.11 -24.61 4.17
CA THR A 307 22.71 -23.44 3.49
C THR A 307 22.00 -23.12 2.19
N LEU A 308 22.08 -21.84 1.76
CA LEU A 308 21.56 -21.41 0.45
C LEU A 308 22.21 -22.18 -0.69
N GLU A 309 23.53 -22.47 -0.59
CA GLU A 309 24.26 -23.25 -1.58
C GLU A 309 23.72 -24.68 -1.71
N SER A 310 23.36 -25.33 -0.60
CA SER A 310 22.77 -26.67 -0.63
C SER A 310 21.41 -26.69 -1.30
N LEU A 311 20.56 -25.67 -1.01
CA LEU A 311 19.25 -25.53 -1.66
C LEU A 311 19.40 -25.30 -3.17
N ASN A 312 20.34 -24.46 -3.59
CA ASN A 312 20.55 -24.17 -5.02
C ASN A 312 21.12 -25.38 -5.80
N LYS A 313 21.68 -26.36 -5.11
CA LYS A 313 22.13 -27.63 -5.73
C LYS A 313 21.02 -28.67 -5.81
N GLU A 314 20.11 -28.68 -4.85
CA GLU A 314 19.06 -29.69 -4.72
C GLU A 314 17.77 -29.35 -5.46
N TYR A 315 17.46 -28.03 -5.59
CA TYR A 315 16.25 -27.53 -6.20
C TYR A 315 16.52 -26.87 -7.56
N ASP A 316 15.52 -26.88 -8.44
CA ASP A 316 15.64 -26.29 -9.78
C ASP A 316 15.57 -24.73 -9.73
N ALA A 317 15.01 -24.16 -8.67
CA ALA A 317 15.03 -22.71 -8.37
C ALA A 317 14.83 -22.49 -6.87
N VAL A 318 15.26 -21.30 -6.39
CA VAL A 318 15.11 -20.89 -4.99
C VAL A 318 14.42 -19.52 -4.93
N TYR A 319 13.43 -19.38 -4.05
CA TYR A 319 12.75 -18.11 -3.78
C TYR A 319 12.98 -17.65 -2.34
N ILE A 320 13.64 -16.49 -2.16
CA ILE A 320 13.93 -15.90 -0.85
C ILE A 320 12.79 -14.92 -0.49
N ALA A 321 12.04 -15.22 0.57
CA ALA A 321 10.86 -14.50 1.02
C ALA A 321 10.83 -14.32 2.55
N ILE A 322 11.99 -14.07 3.16
CA ILE A 322 12.21 -14.01 4.61
C ILE A 322 11.54 -12.82 5.31
N GLY A 323 11.04 -11.84 4.54
CA GLY A 323 10.37 -10.67 5.10
C GLY A 323 11.30 -9.70 5.83
N ALA A 324 10.74 -8.95 6.82
CA ALA A 324 11.46 -8.00 7.67
C ALA A 324 10.98 -8.17 9.11
N HIS A 325 11.74 -8.90 9.91
CA HIS A 325 11.37 -9.30 11.27
C HIS A 325 12.32 -8.78 12.35
N ASN A 326 13.38 -8.02 11.97
CA ASN A 326 14.33 -7.45 12.91
C ASN A 326 13.85 -6.12 13.46
N ASP A 327 14.22 -5.84 14.70
CA ASP A 327 13.91 -4.60 15.36
C ASP A 327 14.78 -3.45 14.84
N LYS A 328 14.17 -2.27 14.73
CA LYS A 328 14.93 -1.02 14.60
C LYS A 328 15.03 -0.34 15.94
N LYS A 329 16.27 -0.16 16.41
CA LYS A 329 16.55 0.60 17.63
C LYS A 329 16.40 2.09 17.36
N SER A 330 15.94 2.82 18.38
CA SER A 330 15.82 4.29 18.33
C SER A 330 17.16 4.99 18.47
N GLY A 331 18.12 4.34 19.12
CA GLY A 331 19.44 4.90 19.41
C GLY A 331 19.45 5.96 20.51
N ILE A 332 18.35 6.09 21.28
CA ILE A 332 18.28 7.03 22.39
C ILE A 332 18.91 6.43 23.65
N GLU A 333 19.44 7.29 24.51
CA GLU A 333 20.00 6.88 25.79
C GLU A 333 18.94 6.19 26.66
N GLY A 334 19.31 5.07 27.30
CA GLY A 334 18.41 4.28 28.15
C GLY A 334 17.56 3.25 27.41
N GLU A 335 17.72 3.07 26.09
CA GLU A 335 16.90 2.12 25.27
C GLU A 335 17.05 0.66 25.73
N ASN A 336 18.11 0.29 26.46
CA ASN A 336 18.31 -1.05 26.98
C ASN A 336 17.75 -1.26 28.40
N ALA A 337 17.03 -0.28 28.97
CA ALA A 337 16.43 -0.39 30.28
C ALA A 337 15.34 -1.48 30.35
N GLN A 338 15.20 -2.10 31.53
CA GLN A 338 14.15 -3.07 31.76
C GLN A 338 12.76 -2.41 31.65
N GLY A 339 11.88 -2.93 30.78
CA GLY A 339 10.58 -2.36 30.46
C GLY A 339 10.55 -1.68 29.09
N VAL A 340 11.69 -1.63 28.36
CA VAL A 340 11.72 -1.26 26.95
C VAL A 340 11.62 -2.53 26.11
N SER A 341 10.73 -2.54 25.13
CA SER A 341 10.61 -3.61 24.13
C SER A 341 10.38 -3.03 22.75
N SER A 342 10.65 -3.81 21.71
CA SER A 342 10.27 -3.43 20.37
C SER A 342 8.81 -3.81 20.07
N ALA A 343 8.23 -3.14 19.08
CA ALA A 343 6.91 -3.52 18.55
C ALA A 343 6.90 -4.93 17.97
N VAL A 344 7.99 -5.32 17.29
CA VAL A 344 8.13 -6.66 16.68
C VAL A 344 8.11 -7.73 17.77
N GLU A 345 8.87 -7.55 18.85
CA GLU A 345 8.90 -8.49 19.97
C GLU A 345 7.53 -8.59 20.66
N LEU A 346 6.89 -7.44 20.97
CA LEU A 346 5.58 -7.42 21.61
C LEU A 346 4.53 -8.16 20.77
N LEU A 347 4.43 -7.83 19.47
CA LEU A 347 3.44 -8.42 18.59
C LEU A 347 3.75 -9.90 18.30
N LYS A 348 5.04 -10.29 18.22
CA LYS A 348 5.46 -11.68 18.08
C LYS A 348 5.00 -12.52 19.29
N ARG A 349 5.19 -12.03 20.52
CA ARG A 349 4.70 -12.71 21.73
C ARG A 349 3.17 -12.91 21.68
N ILE A 350 2.43 -11.84 21.33
CA ILE A 350 0.97 -11.92 21.15
C ILE A 350 0.61 -12.95 20.06
N GLY A 351 1.34 -12.98 18.96
CA GLY A 351 1.16 -13.94 17.86
C GLY A 351 1.44 -15.40 18.25
N ASP A 352 2.30 -15.59 19.25
CA ASP A 352 2.64 -16.89 19.85
C ASP A 352 1.74 -17.28 21.02
N ASP A 353 0.68 -16.51 21.30
CA ASP A 353 -0.23 -16.67 22.43
C ASP A 353 0.44 -16.45 23.81
N ASP A 354 1.64 -15.84 23.82
CA ASP A 354 2.34 -15.38 25.02
C ASP A 354 1.94 -13.93 25.32
N MET A 355 0.82 -13.77 26.05
CA MET A 355 0.24 -12.46 26.34
C MET A 355 1.00 -11.74 27.47
N PRO A 356 1.71 -10.61 27.20
CA PRO A 356 2.30 -9.80 28.23
C PRO A 356 1.27 -9.24 29.21
N ASP A 357 1.65 -9.09 30.48
CA ASP A 357 0.80 -8.46 31.49
C ASP A 357 1.14 -6.97 31.64
N PHE A 358 0.21 -6.11 31.22
CA PHE A 358 0.31 -4.65 31.37
C PHE A 358 -0.66 -4.10 32.40
N LYS A 359 -1.33 -4.96 33.17
CA LYS A 359 -2.31 -4.55 34.17
C LYS A 359 -1.73 -3.52 35.16
N GLY A 360 -2.38 -2.37 35.19
CA GLY A 360 -2.01 -1.26 36.07
C GLY A 360 -0.75 -0.49 35.69
N LYS A 361 -0.08 -0.83 34.58
CA LYS A 361 1.10 -0.13 34.07
C LYS A 361 0.73 1.03 33.15
N ASP A 362 1.57 2.05 33.14
CA ASP A 362 1.54 3.13 32.17
C ASP A 362 2.48 2.76 31.00
N VAL A 363 1.96 2.76 29.80
CA VAL A 363 2.67 2.35 28.59
C VAL A 363 2.84 3.53 27.64
N VAL A 364 4.03 3.72 27.08
CA VAL A 364 4.25 4.70 26.00
C VAL A 364 4.73 3.97 24.74
N VAL A 365 4.04 4.19 23.63
CA VAL A 365 4.41 3.68 22.31
C VAL A 365 5.09 4.79 21.51
N ILE A 366 6.29 4.54 21.00
CA ILE A 366 7.04 5.49 20.19
C ILE A 366 6.82 5.15 18.72
N GLY A 367 6.06 5.99 17.99
CA GLY A 367 5.84 5.80 16.56
C GLY A 367 4.49 6.33 16.08
N GLY A 368 4.28 6.37 14.76
CA GLY A 368 3.06 6.90 14.13
C GLY A 368 2.59 6.11 12.91
N GLY A 369 3.01 4.86 12.77
CA GLY A 369 2.54 3.94 11.72
C GLY A 369 1.50 2.95 12.25
N ASN A 370 0.93 2.12 11.35
CA ASN A 370 -0.07 1.11 11.72
C ASN A 370 0.42 0.17 12.83
N VAL A 371 1.70 -0.22 12.82
CA VAL A 371 2.31 -1.06 13.86
C VAL A 371 2.26 -0.38 15.25
N ALA A 372 2.46 0.95 15.30
CA ALA A 372 2.34 1.70 16.56
C ALA A 372 0.89 1.71 17.06
N MET A 373 -0.09 1.82 16.16
CA MET A 373 -1.52 1.73 16.52
C MET A 373 -1.88 0.32 17.01
N ASP A 374 -1.37 -0.73 16.36
CA ASP A 374 -1.55 -2.11 16.78
C ASP A 374 -0.97 -2.37 18.19
N CYS A 375 0.24 -1.86 18.48
CA CYS A 375 0.85 -1.95 19.81
C CYS A 375 0.05 -1.16 20.86
N THR A 376 -0.40 0.05 20.54
CA THR A 376 -1.20 0.91 21.40
C THR A 376 -2.52 0.24 21.80
N ARG A 377 -3.28 -0.20 20.80
CA ARG A 377 -4.57 -0.87 21.00
C ARG A 377 -4.41 -2.23 21.70
N SER A 378 -3.31 -2.95 21.44
CA SER A 378 -2.95 -4.18 22.16
C SER A 378 -2.61 -3.90 23.62
N ALA A 379 -1.85 -2.87 23.92
CA ALA A 379 -1.49 -2.48 25.30
C ALA A 379 -2.75 -2.16 26.14
N ILE A 380 -3.74 -1.47 25.54
CA ILE A 380 -5.05 -1.23 26.18
C ILE A 380 -5.73 -2.56 26.53
N ARG A 381 -5.78 -3.50 25.58
CA ARG A 381 -6.39 -4.82 25.75
C ARG A 381 -5.67 -5.71 26.77
N LEU A 382 -4.38 -5.51 26.94
CA LEU A 382 -3.53 -6.16 27.94
C LEU A 382 -3.66 -5.53 29.34
N GLY A 383 -4.57 -4.57 29.51
CA GLY A 383 -4.95 -4.02 30.82
C GLY A 383 -4.09 -2.83 31.28
N ALA A 384 -3.36 -2.18 30.38
CA ALA A 384 -2.62 -0.96 30.73
C ALA A 384 -3.56 0.08 31.37
N ARG A 385 -3.07 0.76 32.42
CA ARG A 385 -3.81 1.81 33.12
C ARG A 385 -3.93 3.05 32.24
N LYS A 386 -2.85 3.40 31.52
CA LYS A 386 -2.73 4.51 30.61
C LYS A 386 -1.85 4.11 29.43
N VAL A 387 -2.22 4.52 28.21
CA VAL A 387 -1.41 4.31 27.02
C VAL A 387 -1.20 5.63 26.30
N GLY A 388 0.04 5.99 26.06
CA GLY A 388 0.45 7.19 25.34
C GLY A 388 1.14 6.86 24.02
N ILE A 389 0.93 7.68 22.99
CA ILE A 389 1.62 7.59 21.70
C ILE A 389 2.55 8.80 21.57
N ALA A 390 3.86 8.59 21.60
CA ALA A 390 4.85 9.65 21.38
C ALA A 390 5.22 9.71 19.89
N TYR A 391 4.91 10.85 19.25
CA TYR A 391 5.17 11.03 17.83
C TYR A 391 5.82 12.38 17.54
N ARG A 392 6.91 12.37 16.76
CA ARG A 392 7.73 13.56 16.50
C ARG A 392 7.10 14.59 15.55
N ARG A 393 6.00 14.24 14.85
CA ARG A 393 5.24 15.10 13.93
C ARG A 393 3.82 15.29 14.44
N ARG A 394 2.99 15.98 13.67
CA ARG A 394 1.55 16.14 13.96
C ARG A 394 0.79 14.83 13.69
N GLN A 395 -0.44 14.75 14.17
CA GLN A 395 -1.35 13.65 13.89
C GLN A 395 -1.58 13.46 12.38
N GLU A 396 -1.77 14.56 11.64
CA GLU A 396 -2.00 14.56 10.19
C GLU A 396 -0.80 14.04 9.39
N ASP A 397 0.39 14.06 9.97
CA ASP A 397 1.63 13.56 9.38
C ASP A 397 1.88 12.07 9.70
N MET A 398 1.00 11.42 10.45
CA MET A 398 1.10 10.00 10.77
C MET A 398 0.90 9.15 9.52
N THR A 399 1.62 8.04 9.43
CA THR A 399 1.52 7.10 8.30
C THR A 399 0.52 5.96 8.56
N ALA A 400 -0.03 5.90 9.77
CA ALA A 400 -1.14 4.99 10.07
C ALA A 400 -2.41 5.41 9.33
N LEU A 401 -3.30 4.46 9.07
CA LEU A 401 -4.62 4.75 8.53
C LEU A 401 -5.41 5.66 9.50
N PRO A 402 -6.15 6.65 9.01
CA PRO A 402 -6.94 7.54 9.87
C PRO A 402 -7.85 6.78 10.84
N GLU A 403 -8.51 5.72 10.37
CA GLU A 403 -9.40 4.87 11.15
C GLU A 403 -8.68 4.20 12.33
N GLU A 404 -7.42 3.79 12.14
CA GLU A 404 -6.62 3.18 13.21
C GLU A 404 -6.19 4.20 14.27
N ILE A 405 -5.88 5.42 13.85
CA ILE A 405 -5.54 6.52 14.78
C ILE A 405 -6.79 6.90 15.60
N GLU A 406 -7.92 7.11 14.92
CA GLU A 406 -9.20 7.43 15.56
C GLU A 406 -9.65 6.31 16.51
N GLY A 407 -9.49 5.06 16.07
CA GLY A 407 -9.80 3.88 16.88
C GLY A 407 -8.95 3.80 18.16
N ALA A 408 -7.65 4.07 18.07
CA ALA A 408 -6.75 4.08 19.22
C ALA A 408 -7.12 5.19 20.23
N ILE A 409 -7.41 6.40 19.74
CA ILE A 409 -7.84 7.54 20.58
C ILE A 409 -9.21 7.25 21.22
N ALA A 410 -10.17 6.73 20.46
CA ALA A 410 -11.48 6.37 20.98
C ALA A 410 -11.41 5.28 22.07
N GLU A 411 -10.47 4.35 21.97
CA GLU A 411 -10.22 3.31 22.99
C GLU A 411 -9.52 3.85 24.25
N GLY A 412 -9.04 5.10 24.23
CA GLY A 412 -8.49 5.81 25.38
C GLY A 412 -6.99 6.08 25.34
N ALA A 413 -6.35 5.95 24.16
CA ALA A 413 -4.95 6.35 24.00
C ALA A 413 -4.80 7.88 24.02
N GLU A 414 -3.73 8.38 24.63
CA GLU A 414 -3.33 9.79 24.59
C GLU A 414 -2.27 10.00 23.51
N LEU A 415 -2.48 10.98 22.62
CA LEU A 415 -1.50 11.32 21.60
C LEU A 415 -0.61 12.49 22.03
N TYR A 416 0.69 12.24 22.15
CA TYR A 416 1.73 13.24 22.35
C TYR A 416 2.37 13.60 20.99
N GLY A 417 1.67 14.38 20.19
CA GLY A 417 2.16 14.89 18.91
C GLY A 417 3.24 15.96 19.08
N LEU A 418 4.11 16.12 18.09
CA LEU A 418 5.25 17.05 18.10
C LEU A 418 6.16 16.82 19.31
N LYS A 419 6.39 15.56 19.66
CA LYS A 419 7.25 15.10 20.76
C LYS A 419 8.24 14.06 20.24
N SER A 420 9.50 14.49 20.03
CA SER A 420 10.58 13.59 19.62
C SER A 420 11.17 12.88 20.86
N PRO A 421 11.30 11.56 20.86
CA PRO A 421 11.99 10.86 21.94
C PRO A 421 13.43 11.37 22.11
N HIS A 422 13.84 11.64 23.34
CA HIS A 422 15.18 12.15 23.66
C HIS A 422 16.01 11.13 24.45
N HIS A 423 15.55 10.71 25.64
CA HIS A 423 16.16 9.66 26.43
C HIS A 423 15.13 8.97 27.33
N ILE A 424 15.50 7.81 27.85
CA ILE A 424 14.68 7.00 28.75
C ILE A 424 15.31 7.11 30.17
N GLU A 425 14.50 7.51 31.13
CA GLU A 425 14.86 7.56 32.54
C GLU A 425 14.59 6.18 33.16
N ALA A 426 15.60 5.63 33.81
CA ALA A 426 15.49 4.38 34.56
C ALA A 426 15.80 4.62 36.07
N ASP A 427 15.23 3.78 36.92
CA ASP A 427 15.52 3.78 38.36
C ASP A 427 16.86 3.12 38.66
N GLU A 428 17.22 3.05 39.95
CA GLU A 428 18.47 2.45 40.45
C GLU A 428 18.62 0.96 40.10
N ASN A 429 17.50 0.29 39.76
CA ASN A 429 17.47 -1.11 39.35
C ASN A 429 17.50 -1.26 37.81
N GLY A 430 17.63 -0.16 37.09
CA GLY A 430 17.62 -0.15 35.61
C GLY A 430 16.23 -0.32 34.97
N LYS A 431 15.15 -0.12 35.75
CA LYS A 431 13.77 -0.21 35.26
C LYS A 431 13.26 1.15 34.78
N VAL A 432 12.52 1.17 33.67
CA VAL A 432 11.90 2.39 33.12
C VAL A 432 10.98 3.07 34.12
N VAL A 433 11.12 4.40 34.25
CA VAL A 433 10.23 5.27 35.06
C VAL A 433 9.68 6.44 34.28
N ALA A 434 10.30 6.82 33.16
CA ALA A 434 9.76 7.85 32.26
C ALA A 434 10.46 7.85 30.89
N LEU A 435 9.73 8.38 29.90
CA LEU A 435 10.29 8.83 28.61
C LEU A 435 10.42 10.36 28.65
N TRP A 436 11.61 10.86 28.37
CA TRP A 436 11.85 12.28 28.14
C TRP A 436 11.73 12.57 26.64
N VAL A 437 10.93 13.57 26.29
CA VAL A 437 10.70 13.96 24.90
C VAL A 437 11.06 15.42 24.68
N GLU A 438 11.55 15.70 23.52
CA GLU A 438 11.88 17.02 23.03
C GLU A 438 10.70 17.59 22.25
N PRO A 439 10.07 18.70 22.71
CA PRO A 439 9.01 19.35 21.96
C PRO A 439 9.50 19.86 20.60
N GLN A 440 8.67 19.69 19.58
CA GLN A 440 8.97 20.06 18.21
C GLN A 440 8.03 21.15 17.71
N ILE A 441 8.47 21.90 16.69
CA ILE A 441 7.66 22.80 15.88
C ILE A 441 7.67 22.33 14.43
N ILE A 442 6.74 22.84 13.65
CA ILE A 442 6.62 22.54 12.23
C ILE A 442 7.69 23.28 11.45
N GLY A 443 8.54 22.55 10.75
CA GLY A 443 9.55 23.07 9.83
C GLY A 443 9.15 22.95 8.37
N PRO A 444 10.12 23.12 7.44
CA PRO A 444 9.89 22.97 6.00
C PRO A 444 9.36 21.58 5.62
N ILE A 445 8.62 21.52 4.53
CA ILE A 445 8.10 20.27 3.96
C ILE A 445 9.26 19.45 3.40
N ASP A 446 9.29 18.14 3.73
CA ASP A 446 10.26 17.19 3.19
C ASP A 446 9.89 16.78 1.73
N ALA A 447 10.78 16.04 1.06
CA ALA A 447 10.56 15.55 -0.30
C ALA A 447 9.33 14.63 -0.45
N TRP A 448 8.73 14.20 0.65
CA TRP A 448 7.53 13.35 0.69
C TRP A 448 6.26 14.12 1.02
N GLY A 449 6.33 15.47 1.02
CA GLY A 449 5.18 16.34 1.32
C GLY A 449 4.83 16.46 2.80
N ARG A 450 5.69 16.00 3.74
CA ARG A 450 5.43 16.06 5.18
C ARG A 450 6.30 17.11 5.86
N ALA A 451 5.71 17.83 6.80
CA ALA A 451 6.44 18.83 7.58
C ALA A 451 7.59 18.16 8.38
N ARG A 452 8.81 18.69 8.22
CA ARG A 452 9.98 18.25 8.99
C ARG A 452 9.85 18.76 10.42
N PRO A 453 10.02 17.92 11.46
CA PRO A 453 10.05 18.40 12.82
C PRO A 453 11.35 19.18 13.07
N ILE A 454 11.24 20.31 13.76
CA ILE A 454 12.36 21.15 14.21
C ILE A 454 12.24 21.30 15.72
N HIS A 455 13.38 21.29 16.42
CA HIS A 455 13.43 21.51 17.85
C HIS A 455 12.76 22.83 18.25
N ALA A 456 11.87 22.77 19.23
CA ALA A 456 11.32 23.95 19.87
C ALA A 456 12.28 24.40 21.00
N GLU A 457 12.55 25.71 21.09
CA GLU A 457 13.41 26.26 22.15
C GLU A 457 12.67 26.30 23.50
N VAL A 458 12.24 25.12 23.98
CA VAL A 458 11.53 24.93 25.25
C VAL A 458 12.09 23.71 25.98
N PRO A 459 11.95 23.63 27.32
CA PRO A 459 12.48 22.50 28.11
C PRO A 459 11.91 21.14 27.63
N LEU A 460 12.71 20.10 27.87
CA LEU A 460 12.27 18.71 27.69
C LEU A 460 11.03 18.43 28.55
N MET A 461 10.15 17.58 28.05
CA MET A 461 8.96 17.14 28.74
C MET A 461 9.14 15.69 29.23
N ARG A 462 8.81 15.45 30.51
CA ARG A 462 8.84 14.12 31.12
C ARG A 462 7.45 13.46 31.01
N ILE A 463 7.41 12.25 30.43
CA ILE A 463 6.22 11.41 30.35
C ILE A 463 6.45 10.18 31.25
N PRO A 464 5.85 10.12 32.46
CA PRO A 464 5.98 8.97 33.36
C PRO A 464 5.41 7.71 32.68
N CYS A 465 6.13 6.60 32.77
CA CYS A 465 5.69 5.30 32.24
C CYS A 465 6.48 4.14 32.87
N ASP A 466 5.87 2.96 32.87
CA ASP A 466 6.47 1.70 33.33
C ASP A 466 7.00 0.84 32.18
N VAL A 467 6.45 1.07 30.97
CA VAL A 467 6.78 0.30 29.76
C VAL A 467 6.89 1.24 28.56
N ILE A 468 7.91 1.01 27.74
CA ILE A 468 8.07 1.71 26.45
C ILE A 468 8.12 0.67 25.34
N VAL A 469 7.30 0.90 24.29
CA VAL A 469 7.27 0.07 23.06
C VAL A 469 7.79 0.90 21.90
N VAL A 470 8.90 0.47 21.30
CA VAL A 470 9.54 1.17 20.19
C VAL A 470 8.97 0.65 18.86
N ALA A 471 8.22 1.50 18.12
CA ALA A 471 7.52 1.16 16.89
C ALA A 471 7.93 2.07 15.71
N ILE A 472 9.24 2.17 15.43
CA ILE A 472 9.82 3.09 14.45
C ILE A 472 10.24 2.42 13.13
N GLY A 473 9.86 1.18 12.93
CA GLY A 473 10.11 0.40 11.73
C GLY A 473 10.74 -0.96 12.00
N GLN A 474 10.99 -1.69 10.93
CA GLN A 474 11.51 -3.06 10.93
C GLN A 474 12.76 -3.16 10.06
N GLY A 475 13.60 -4.15 10.32
CA GLY A 475 14.79 -4.49 9.55
C GLY A 475 14.70 -5.88 8.93
N ILE A 476 15.59 -6.16 8.01
CA ILE A 476 15.72 -7.44 7.32
C ILE A 476 16.91 -8.19 7.90
N ASP A 477 16.78 -9.48 8.20
CA ASP A 477 17.90 -10.36 8.60
C ASP A 477 18.54 -10.95 7.34
N SER A 478 19.28 -10.13 6.62
CA SER A 478 19.89 -10.50 5.33
C SER A 478 21.34 -10.95 5.41
N LYS A 479 21.95 -10.95 6.62
CA LYS A 479 23.39 -11.20 6.77
C LYS A 479 23.82 -12.57 6.25
N ALA A 480 23.08 -13.63 6.59
CA ALA A 480 23.41 -14.99 6.11
C ALA A 480 23.39 -15.10 4.58
N PHE A 481 22.52 -14.35 3.92
CA PHE A 481 22.45 -14.30 2.45
C PHE A 481 23.59 -13.46 1.85
N GLU A 482 24.00 -12.38 2.51
CA GLU A 482 25.18 -11.60 2.12
C GLU A 482 26.44 -12.44 2.23
N ASP A 483 26.60 -13.18 3.34
CA ASP A 483 27.72 -14.10 3.57
C ASP A 483 27.74 -15.24 2.53
N ALA A 484 26.57 -15.68 2.03
CA ALA A 484 26.40 -16.62 0.91
C ALA A 484 26.58 -15.97 -0.49
N GLY A 485 26.99 -14.71 -0.57
CA GLY A 485 27.29 -14.02 -1.83
C GLY A 485 26.13 -13.32 -2.52
N ILE A 486 24.95 -13.19 -1.87
CA ILE A 486 23.80 -12.45 -2.39
C ILE A 486 24.03 -10.94 -2.24
N SER A 487 23.88 -10.21 -3.33
CA SER A 487 24.03 -8.75 -3.34
C SER A 487 22.93 -8.05 -2.53
N LEU A 488 23.31 -7.11 -1.68
CA LEU A 488 22.37 -6.30 -0.91
C LEU A 488 22.37 -4.83 -1.37
N LYS A 489 21.20 -4.20 -1.31
CA LYS A 489 21.01 -2.77 -1.54
C LYS A 489 20.31 -2.14 -0.35
N ARG A 490 21.04 -1.35 0.45
CA ARG A 490 20.53 -0.73 1.69
C ARG A 490 19.97 -1.76 2.70
N GLY A 491 20.59 -2.93 2.78
CA GLY A 491 20.18 -4.02 3.68
C GLY A 491 19.05 -4.90 3.16
N ALA A 492 18.50 -4.62 1.98
CA ALA A 492 17.53 -5.46 1.29
C ALA A 492 18.23 -6.28 0.19
N ILE A 493 17.69 -7.44 -0.15
CA ILE A 493 18.19 -8.29 -1.24
C ILE A 493 18.00 -7.56 -2.57
N ALA A 494 19.07 -7.45 -3.36
CA ALA A 494 19.04 -6.78 -4.66
C ALA A 494 18.38 -7.69 -5.70
N ALA A 495 17.08 -7.48 -5.90
CA ALA A 495 16.29 -8.21 -6.89
C ALA A 495 15.70 -7.26 -7.94
N ALA A 496 15.56 -7.74 -9.17
CA ALA A 496 14.86 -7.05 -10.25
C ALA A 496 13.34 -7.01 -10.00
N MET A 497 12.60 -6.26 -10.82
CA MET A 497 11.13 -6.24 -10.75
C MET A 497 10.49 -7.62 -11.07
N THR A 498 11.21 -8.49 -11.73
CA THR A 498 10.84 -9.89 -11.99
C THR A 498 11.05 -10.82 -10.79
N GLY A 499 11.75 -10.33 -9.77
CA GLY A 499 12.18 -11.11 -8.61
C GLY A 499 13.54 -11.76 -8.75
N GLU A 500 14.17 -11.76 -9.92
CA GLU A 500 15.51 -12.33 -10.15
C GLU A 500 16.56 -11.58 -9.31
N VAL A 501 17.40 -12.32 -8.62
CA VAL A 501 18.49 -11.77 -7.81
C VAL A 501 19.71 -11.49 -8.70
N GLU A 502 20.31 -10.32 -8.56
CA GLU A 502 21.48 -9.90 -9.33
C GLU A 502 22.66 -10.89 -9.11
N ASN A 503 23.24 -11.39 -10.21
CA ASN A 503 24.39 -12.28 -10.22
C ASN A 503 24.18 -13.65 -9.52
N ALA A 504 22.95 -14.12 -9.38
CA ALA A 504 22.63 -15.41 -8.75
C ALA A 504 21.63 -16.19 -9.60
N ASP A 505 22.12 -17.07 -10.46
CA ASP A 505 21.31 -17.85 -11.38
C ASP A 505 20.36 -18.81 -10.63
N GLY A 506 19.10 -18.86 -11.04
CA GLY A 506 18.06 -19.69 -10.41
C GLY A 506 17.59 -19.20 -9.04
N ILE A 507 18.09 -18.06 -8.56
CA ILE A 507 17.70 -17.47 -7.27
C ILE A 507 16.81 -16.25 -7.50
N PHE A 508 15.67 -16.22 -6.82
CA PHE A 508 14.69 -15.14 -6.84
C PHE A 508 14.46 -14.62 -5.42
N ALA A 509 14.03 -13.36 -5.30
CA ALA A 509 13.67 -12.78 -4.01
C ALA A 509 12.48 -11.81 -4.15
N GLY A 510 11.67 -11.69 -3.09
CA GLY A 510 10.55 -10.78 -3.11
C GLY A 510 9.87 -10.58 -1.76
N GLY A 511 8.90 -9.66 -1.73
CA GLY A 511 8.31 -9.19 -0.50
C GLY A 511 9.23 -8.25 0.26
N ASP A 512 9.02 -8.13 1.58
CA ASP A 512 9.70 -7.13 2.38
C ASP A 512 11.23 -7.30 2.43
N CYS A 513 11.77 -8.49 2.19
CA CYS A 513 13.22 -8.70 2.14
C CYS A 513 13.89 -8.06 0.92
N ALA A 514 13.13 -7.80 -0.15
CA ALA A 514 13.64 -7.13 -1.36
C ALA A 514 13.24 -5.65 -1.44
N THR A 515 12.04 -5.29 -0.97
CA THR A 515 11.51 -3.92 -1.10
C THR A 515 11.61 -3.08 0.18
N GLY A 516 11.95 -3.69 1.31
CA GLY A 516 11.74 -3.13 2.64
C GLY A 516 10.31 -3.39 3.13
N PRO A 517 10.04 -3.16 4.45
CA PRO A 517 8.72 -3.38 5.04
C PRO A 517 7.62 -2.62 4.30
N ALA A 518 6.57 -3.34 3.89
CA ALA A 518 5.49 -2.80 3.08
C ALA A 518 4.14 -3.42 3.47
N THR A 519 3.21 -3.53 2.53
CA THR A 519 1.86 -4.03 2.77
C THR A 519 1.72 -5.50 2.35
N VAL A 520 0.76 -6.20 2.96
CA VAL A 520 0.46 -7.61 2.63
C VAL A 520 0.20 -7.82 1.13
N ILE A 521 -0.57 -6.92 0.51
CA ILE A 521 -0.91 -7.05 -0.92
C ILE A 521 0.31 -6.88 -1.83
N LYS A 522 1.34 -6.11 -1.43
CA LYS A 522 2.62 -6.03 -2.15
C LYS A 522 3.43 -7.31 -2.00
N ALA A 523 3.44 -7.92 -0.81
CA ALA A 523 4.11 -9.20 -0.58
C ALA A 523 3.45 -10.32 -1.40
N ILE A 524 2.12 -10.37 -1.46
CA ILE A 524 1.36 -11.31 -2.31
C ILE A 524 1.70 -11.10 -3.80
N ALA A 525 1.72 -9.85 -4.24
CA ALA A 525 2.08 -9.52 -5.62
C ALA A 525 3.50 -9.96 -5.97
N ALA A 526 4.46 -9.78 -5.06
CA ALA A 526 5.83 -10.23 -5.26
C ALA A 526 5.91 -11.76 -5.41
N GLY A 527 5.18 -12.51 -4.59
CA GLY A 527 5.09 -13.97 -4.71
C GLY A 527 4.46 -14.43 -6.03
N LYS A 528 3.39 -13.75 -6.48
CA LYS A 528 2.75 -13.98 -7.78
C LYS A 528 3.72 -13.75 -8.95
N VAL A 529 4.44 -12.61 -8.91
CA VAL A 529 5.42 -12.25 -9.95
C VAL A 529 6.58 -13.24 -9.97
N ALA A 530 7.11 -13.58 -8.79
CA ALA A 530 8.19 -14.57 -8.69
C ALA A 530 7.76 -15.92 -9.24
N ALA A 531 6.57 -16.43 -8.91
CA ALA A 531 6.06 -17.70 -9.44
C ALA A 531 6.00 -17.72 -10.97
N ALA A 532 5.50 -16.63 -11.59
CA ALA A 532 5.43 -16.52 -13.05
C ALA A 532 6.82 -16.52 -13.71
N ASN A 533 7.80 -15.82 -13.11
CA ASN A 533 9.15 -15.74 -13.65
C ASN A 533 9.98 -17.01 -13.37
N ILE A 534 9.74 -17.68 -12.24
CA ILE A 534 10.31 -19.01 -11.96
C ILE A 534 9.78 -20.04 -12.97
N ASP A 535 8.48 -20.03 -13.27
CA ASP A 535 7.88 -20.91 -14.29
C ASP A 535 8.55 -20.70 -15.66
N GLU A 536 8.77 -19.45 -16.06
CA GLU A 536 9.46 -19.11 -17.30
C GLU A 536 10.95 -19.51 -17.27
N TYR A 537 11.65 -19.29 -16.16
CA TYR A 537 13.03 -19.72 -15.95
C TYR A 537 13.18 -21.26 -16.07
N LEU A 538 12.21 -22.01 -15.56
CA LEU A 538 12.17 -23.48 -15.65
C LEU A 538 11.79 -23.99 -17.04
N GLY A 539 11.53 -23.09 -18.00
CA GLY A 539 11.24 -23.41 -19.40
C GLY A 539 9.76 -23.64 -19.69
N TYR A 540 8.87 -23.21 -18.82
CA TYR A 540 7.41 -23.32 -18.99
C TYR A 540 6.76 -21.95 -19.19
N LYS A 541 5.46 -21.96 -19.48
CA LYS A 541 4.63 -20.76 -19.56
C LYS A 541 3.19 -21.12 -19.26
N HIS A 542 2.95 -21.53 -18.03
CA HIS A 542 1.61 -21.88 -17.59
C HIS A 542 0.73 -20.64 -17.47
N ILE A 543 -0.57 -20.84 -17.66
CA ILE A 543 -1.56 -19.76 -17.61
C ILE A 543 -2.49 -20.01 -16.43
N ILE A 544 -2.57 -19.03 -15.53
CA ILE A 544 -3.55 -19.02 -14.46
C ILE A 544 -4.79 -18.29 -14.95
N SER A 545 -5.95 -18.95 -14.91
CA SER A 545 -7.22 -18.43 -15.38
C SER A 545 -8.34 -18.70 -14.36
N CYS A 546 -9.48 -18.04 -14.57
CA CYS A 546 -10.70 -18.28 -13.83
C CYS A 546 -11.88 -18.19 -14.80
N ASP A 547 -12.70 -19.20 -14.80
CA ASP A 547 -13.83 -19.39 -15.73
C ASP A 547 -15.16 -18.82 -15.21
N VAL A 548 -15.13 -18.08 -14.11
CA VAL A 548 -16.32 -17.46 -13.51
C VAL A 548 -16.94 -16.45 -14.46
N GLN A 549 -18.21 -16.64 -14.77
CA GLN A 549 -18.99 -15.67 -15.55
C GLN A 549 -19.34 -14.44 -14.71
N ILE A 550 -18.90 -13.28 -15.17
CA ILE A 550 -19.15 -12.01 -14.51
C ILE A 550 -20.47 -11.43 -15.02
N PRO A 551 -21.34 -10.95 -14.11
CA PRO A 551 -22.59 -10.30 -14.49
C PRO A 551 -22.37 -9.10 -15.41
N GLU A 552 -23.28 -8.92 -16.38
CA GLU A 552 -23.29 -7.71 -17.18
C GLU A 552 -23.66 -6.49 -16.33
N PRO A 553 -23.14 -5.30 -16.64
CA PRO A 553 -23.42 -4.12 -15.86
C PRO A 553 -24.88 -3.68 -16.04
N ASP A 554 -25.49 -3.27 -14.93
CA ASP A 554 -26.73 -2.51 -14.99
C ASP A 554 -26.45 -1.11 -15.57
N LEU A 555 -27.22 -0.75 -16.61
CA LEU A 555 -27.14 0.54 -17.31
C LEU A 555 -27.96 1.65 -16.62
N ALA A 556 -28.58 1.37 -15.47
CA ALA A 556 -29.30 2.37 -14.71
C ALA A 556 -28.37 3.52 -14.27
N GLU A 557 -28.96 4.68 -14.10
CA GLU A 557 -28.25 5.88 -13.69
C GLU A 557 -27.63 5.69 -12.29
N LYS A 558 -26.35 6.00 -12.16
CA LYS A 558 -25.57 5.84 -10.90
C LYS A 558 -25.62 7.14 -10.08
N LEU A 559 -26.77 7.48 -9.54
CA LEU A 559 -26.97 8.68 -8.73
C LEU A 559 -26.07 8.68 -7.48
N PRO A 560 -25.71 9.88 -6.94
CA PRO A 560 -25.04 9.98 -5.64
C PRO A 560 -25.90 9.39 -4.52
N CYS A 561 -25.31 8.50 -3.71
CA CYS A 561 -26.01 7.85 -2.59
C CYS A 561 -25.12 7.61 -1.36
N GLY A 562 -23.87 8.10 -1.41
CA GLY A 562 -22.89 7.91 -0.34
C GLY A 562 -22.29 6.49 -0.31
N LYS A 563 -21.26 6.32 0.53
CA LYS A 563 -20.51 5.07 0.73
C LYS A 563 -21.05 4.34 1.95
N VAL A 564 -21.31 3.05 1.84
CA VAL A 564 -21.58 2.21 3.01
C VAL A 564 -20.28 2.04 3.80
N GLN A 565 -20.29 2.41 5.07
CA GLN A 565 -19.15 2.29 5.97
C GLN A 565 -19.25 0.96 6.73
N LEU A 566 -18.10 0.30 6.97
CA LEU A 566 -18.05 -0.81 7.91
C LEU A 566 -18.21 -0.26 9.31
N ALA A 567 -19.04 -0.90 10.10
CA ALA A 567 -19.21 -0.56 11.50
C ALA A 567 -18.16 -1.29 12.36
N GLU A 568 -17.79 -0.67 13.47
CA GLU A 568 -17.04 -1.35 14.53
C GLU A 568 -17.91 -1.54 15.76
N LYS A 569 -17.64 -2.58 16.55
CA LYS A 569 -18.27 -2.78 17.84
C LYS A 569 -18.05 -1.57 18.74
N GLU A 570 -19.00 -1.29 19.61
CA GLU A 570 -18.90 -0.22 20.59
C GLU A 570 -17.58 -0.30 21.38
N VAL A 571 -16.96 0.85 21.64
CA VAL A 571 -15.65 0.95 22.29
C VAL A 571 -15.57 0.15 23.59
N GLY A 572 -16.62 0.23 24.43
CA GLY A 572 -16.69 -0.51 25.68
C GLY A 572 -16.66 -2.03 25.51
N ALA A 573 -17.19 -2.53 24.41
CA ALA A 573 -17.24 -3.96 24.11
C ALA A 573 -15.96 -4.48 23.48
N ARG A 574 -15.21 -3.63 22.72
CA ARG A 574 -14.04 -4.08 21.93
C ARG A 574 -12.68 -3.86 22.60
N LYS A 575 -12.54 -2.84 23.46
CA LYS A 575 -11.24 -2.42 24.00
C LYS A 575 -10.65 -3.31 25.09
N ASN A 576 -11.42 -4.25 25.62
CA ASN A 576 -10.99 -5.10 26.74
C ASN A 576 -10.77 -6.57 26.35
N ASN A 577 -10.78 -6.90 25.07
CA ASN A 577 -10.58 -8.25 24.57
C ASN A 577 -9.96 -8.25 23.17
N PHE A 578 -9.51 -9.41 22.71
CA PHE A 578 -8.92 -9.61 21.38
C PHE A 578 -9.91 -10.20 20.36
N GLN A 579 -11.23 -10.11 20.62
CA GLN A 579 -12.25 -10.55 19.66
C GLN A 579 -12.32 -9.59 18.45
N PRO A 580 -12.75 -10.08 17.28
CA PRO A 580 -12.93 -9.24 16.10
C PRO A 580 -13.76 -8.01 16.40
N MET A 581 -13.31 -6.87 15.95
CA MET A 581 -13.96 -5.58 16.25
C MET A 581 -14.83 -5.07 15.12
N GLU A 582 -14.53 -5.42 13.88
CA GLU A 582 -15.25 -4.96 12.70
C GLU A 582 -16.51 -5.78 12.46
N ILE A 583 -17.57 -5.13 11.99
CA ILE A 583 -18.87 -5.74 11.67
C ILE A 583 -19.05 -5.66 10.16
N CYS A 584 -19.30 -6.81 9.51
CA CYS A 584 -19.54 -6.87 8.09
C CYS A 584 -20.85 -6.15 7.71
N MET A 585 -20.95 -5.71 6.44
CA MET A 585 -22.18 -5.18 5.86
C MET A 585 -23.31 -6.21 5.89
N SER A 586 -24.55 -5.75 6.01
CA SER A 586 -25.70 -6.57 5.67
C SER A 586 -25.73 -6.84 4.16
N GLU A 587 -26.44 -7.89 3.73
CA GLU A 587 -26.62 -8.19 2.30
C GLU A 587 -27.24 -7.03 1.52
N GLN A 588 -28.15 -6.29 2.12
CA GLN A 588 -28.78 -5.13 1.49
C GLN A 588 -27.78 -4.00 1.27
N GLU A 589 -26.96 -3.70 2.28
CA GLU A 589 -25.88 -2.70 2.20
C GLU A 589 -24.83 -3.10 1.17
N ALA A 590 -24.46 -4.38 1.14
CA ALA A 590 -23.49 -4.89 0.15
C ALA A 590 -24.03 -4.79 -1.28
N CYS A 591 -25.31 -5.12 -1.52
CA CYS A 591 -25.95 -4.92 -2.81
C CYS A 591 -25.99 -3.44 -3.21
N GLN A 592 -26.34 -2.55 -2.28
CA GLN A 592 -26.33 -1.11 -2.52
C GLN A 592 -24.92 -0.63 -2.88
N GLU A 593 -23.92 -1.02 -2.09
CA GLU A 593 -22.52 -0.61 -2.30
C GLU A 593 -21.96 -1.15 -3.62
N ALA A 594 -22.21 -2.41 -3.94
CA ALA A 594 -21.82 -3.02 -5.22
C ALA A 594 -22.50 -2.32 -6.40
N GLY A 595 -23.78 -1.94 -6.26
CA GLY A 595 -24.56 -1.21 -7.26
C GLY A 595 -24.01 0.18 -7.58
N ARG A 596 -23.22 0.79 -6.71
CA ARG A 596 -22.53 2.07 -6.95
C ARG A 596 -21.38 1.97 -7.94
N CYS A 597 -20.84 0.76 -8.15
CA CYS A 597 -19.70 0.54 -9.05
C CYS A 597 -20.02 0.97 -10.48
N LEU A 598 -19.14 1.79 -11.09
CA LEU A 598 -19.29 2.27 -12.46
C LEU A 598 -18.91 1.24 -13.52
N ARG A 599 -18.45 0.04 -13.13
CA ARG A 599 -18.07 -1.03 -14.05
C ARG A 599 -17.11 -0.55 -15.15
N CYS A 600 -16.00 0.08 -14.73
CA CYS A 600 -14.98 0.62 -15.64
C CYS A 600 -14.34 -0.43 -16.56
N ASP A 601 -14.53 -1.72 -16.27
CA ASP A 601 -14.13 -2.85 -17.11
C ASP A 601 -14.97 -2.97 -18.41
N LYS A 602 -16.17 -2.37 -18.43
CA LYS A 602 -17.13 -2.46 -19.54
C LYS A 602 -17.34 -1.14 -20.27
N PHE A 603 -16.91 -0.01 -19.68
CA PHE A 603 -17.20 1.31 -20.24
C PHE A 603 -15.95 2.20 -20.33
N GLY A 604 -16.00 3.14 -21.28
CA GLY A 604 -15.00 4.18 -21.48
C GLY A 604 -13.66 3.64 -21.96
N PHE A 605 -12.60 4.37 -21.65
CA PHE A 605 -11.23 4.07 -22.09
C PHE A 605 -10.76 2.66 -21.74
N SER A 606 -11.14 2.14 -20.58
CA SER A 606 -10.75 0.81 -20.13
C SER A 606 -11.33 -0.30 -21.03
N ALA A 607 -12.58 -0.16 -21.47
CA ALA A 607 -13.21 -1.10 -22.39
C ALA A 607 -12.55 -1.07 -23.76
N LEU A 608 -12.20 0.13 -24.28
CA LEU A 608 -11.49 0.31 -25.54
C LEU A 608 -10.09 -0.32 -25.54
N LYS A 609 -9.45 -0.42 -24.38
CA LYS A 609 -8.12 -1.05 -24.19
C LYS A 609 -8.19 -2.53 -23.80
N GLY A 610 -9.29 -3.22 -24.10
CA GLY A 610 -9.45 -4.66 -23.90
C GLY A 610 -10.07 -5.05 -22.55
N GLY A 611 -10.44 -4.09 -21.70
CA GLY A 611 -11.19 -4.35 -20.48
C GLY A 611 -10.41 -5.17 -19.44
N ARG A 612 -11.09 -6.16 -18.90
CA ARG A 612 -10.62 -7.04 -17.84
C ARG A 612 -9.68 -8.13 -18.34
N ARG A 613 -8.60 -8.45 -17.60
CA ARG A 613 -7.81 -9.65 -17.87
C ARG A 613 -8.43 -10.88 -17.23
N LEU A 614 -8.64 -11.92 -18.03
CA LEU A 614 -9.20 -13.19 -17.60
C LEU A 614 -8.10 -14.19 -17.12
N ARG A 615 -6.85 -13.92 -17.46
CA ARG A 615 -5.72 -14.82 -17.20
C ARG A 615 -4.40 -14.06 -17.09
N TRP A 616 -3.44 -14.67 -16.47
CA TRP A 616 -2.04 -14.24 -16.44
C TRP A 616 -1.11 -15.43 -16.46
#